data_a326de6d6d3598cd56803bd4709c9f9d
#
_entry.id   a326de6d6d3598cd56803bd4709c9f9d
#
_cell.length_a   1.000
_cell.length_b   1.000
_cell.length_c   1.000
_cell.angle_alpha   90.00
_cell.angle_beta   90.00
_cell.angle_gamma   90.00
#
_symmetry.space_group_name_H-M   'P 1'
#
loop_
_entity.id
_entity.type
_entity.pdbx_description
1 polymer ?
#
loop_
_entity_poly.entity_id
_entity_poly.type
_entity_poly.pdbx_seq_one_letter_code
_entity_poly.pdbx_strand_id
1 'polypeptide(L)'
;MDYQSIILKYYPEANALRDILITHSTLVMRRALKICDAHPELHLDRQFIEEAAMLHDIGICRCDAPGIQCFGTEPYLRHGLIGGQMMREEGYPRHARVCERHTGAGLTKAEIIRQNLPLPHQDFLPETLEEQLIC
;
A
#
# COMPACT_ATOMS: atom_id res chain seq x y z
N MET A 1 -10.62 7.19 9.74
CA MET A 1 -9.30 7.61 10.28
C MET A 1 -8.79 8.81 9.49
N ASP A 2 -7.84 9.54 10.05
CA ASP A 2 -7.24 10.69 9.36
C ASP A 2 -5.95 10.27 8.65
N TYR A 3 -6.09 9.76 7.42
CA TYR A 3 -4.94 9.30 6.64
C TYR A 3 -4.01 10.46 6.23
N GLN A 4 -4.54 11.68 6.10
CA GLN A 4 -3.70 12.84 5.76
C GLN A 4 -2.69 13.14 6.87
N SER A 5 -3.10 13.07 8.13
CA SER A 5 -2.20 13.23 9.27
C SER A 5 -1.15 12.12 9.33
N ILE A 6 -1.52 10.89 8.99
CA ILE A 6 -0.57 9.77 8.94
C ILE A 6 0.46 10.00 7.84
N ILE A 7 0.04 10.42 6.65
CA ILE A 7 0.96 10.74 5.55
C ILE A 7 1.93 11.85 5.98
N LEU A 8 1.44 12.93 6.58
CA LEU A 8 2.30 14.04 7.01
C LEU A 8 3.26 13.64 8.13
N LYS A 9 2.91 12.66 8.96
CA LYS A 9 3.79 12.13 10.00
C LYS A 9 5.06 11.50 9.40
N TYR A 10 4.91 10.70 8.34
CA TYR A 10 6.03 10.00 7.70
C TYR A 10 6.66 10.78 6.55
N TYR A 11 5.93 11.74 5.98
CA TYR A 11 6.38 12.61 4.88
C TYR A 11 6.17 14.08 5.28
N PRO A 12 6.92 14.58 6.28
CA PRO A 12 6.68 15.93 6.83
C PRO A 12 7.11 17.06 5.89
N GLU A 13 7.99 16.77 4.92
CA GLU A 13 8.53 17.78 4.02
C GLU A 13 7.72 17.87 2.72
N ALA A 14 7.47 19.09 2.26
CA ALA A 14 6.84 19.36 0.97
C ALA A 14 7.89 19.20 -0.14
N ASN A 15 8.18 17.96 -0.52
CA ASN A 15 9.20 17.62 -1.50
C ASN A 15 8.62 16.74 -2.62
N ALA A 16 9.47 16.38 -3.61
CA ALA A 16 9.07 15.58 -4.76
C ALA A 16 8.57 14.20 -4.35
N LEU A 17 9.15 13.58 -3.34
CA LEU A 17 8.74 12.25 -2.88
C LEU A 17 7.29 12.28 -2.34
N ARG A 18 6.97 13.26 -1.51
CA ARG A 18 5.59 13.40 -0.99
C ARG A 18 4.59 13.65 -2.10
N ASP A 19 4.95 14.49 -3.08
CA ASP A 19 4.10 14.75 -4.24
C ASP A 19 3.84 13.49 -5.06
N ILE A 20 4.86 12.69 -5.30
CA ILE A 20 4.75 11.41 -6.00
C ILE A 20 3.82 10.46 -5.25
N LEU A 21 4.00 10.31 -3.94
CA LEU A 21 3.17 9.44 -3.11
C LEU A 21 1.70 9.87 -3.18
N ILE A 22 1.41 11.14 -2.92
CA ILE A 22 0.04 11.66 -2.88
C ILE A 22 -0.62 11.57 -4.25
N THR A 23 0.10 11.92 -5.32
CA THR A 23 -0.44 11.87 -6.69
C THR A 23 -0.79 10.43 -7.08
N HIS A 24 0.13 9.50 -6.90
CA HIS A 24 -0.11 8.10 -7.23
C HIS A 24 -1.24 7.50 -6.39
N SER A 25 -1.20 7.70 -5.09
CA SER A 25 -2.21 7.16 -4.18
C SER A 25 -3.59 7.73 -4.46
N THR A 26 -3.68 9.01 -4.80
CA THR A 26 -4.95 9.66 -5.18
C THR A 26 -5.53 9.05 -6.44
N LEU A 27 -4.70 8.76 -7.45
CA LEU A 27 -5.17 8.11 -8.68
C LEU A 27 -5.68 6.69 -8.40
N VAL A 28 -4.99 5.93 -7.58
CA VAL A 28 -5.44 4.58 -7.18
C VAL A 28 -6.76 4.67 -6.41
N MET A 29 -6.86 5.61 -5.47
CA MET A 29 -8.08 5.85 -4.70
C MET A 29 -9.27 6.17 -5.61
N ARG A 30 -9.09 7.11 -6.54
CA ARG A 30 -10.18 7.51 -7.46
C ARG A 30 -10.66 6.35 -8.31
N ARG A 31 -9.75 5.54 -8.84
CA ARG A 31 -10.10 4.34 -9.61
C ARG A 31 -10.88 3.35 -8.75
N ALA A 32 -10.40 3.08 -7.56
CA ALA A 32 -11.03 2.13 -6.65
C ALA A 32 -12.43 2.59 -6.23
N LEU A 33 -12.59 3.88 -5.90
CA LEU A 33 -13.90 4.43 -5.54
C LEU A 33 -14.88 4.44 -6.71
N LYS A 34 -14.39 4.69 -7.93
CA LYS A 34 -15.22 4.62 -9.14
C LYS A 34 -15.79 3.21 -9.34
N ILE A 35 -14.97 2.19 -9.16
CA ILE A 35 -15.40 0.79 -9.25
C ILE A 35 -16.38 0.46 -8.12
N CYS A 36 -16.07 0.89 -6.91
CA CYS A 36 -16.94 0.70 -5.74
C CYS A 36 -18.34 1.28 -5.98
N ASP A 37 -18.41 2.51 -6.49
CA ASP A 37 -19.67 3.22 -6.75
C ASP A 37 -20.46 2.60 -7.91
N ALA A 38 -19.77 1.95 -8.86
CA ALA A 38 -20.41 1.26 -9.98
C ALA A 38 -20.99 -0.11 -9.60
N HIS A 39 -20.61 -0.66 -8.45
CA HIS A 39 -21.00 -2.00 -8.00
C HIS A 39 -21.58 -2.00 -6.57
N PRO A 40 -22.71 -1.31 -6.34
CA PRO A 40 -23.31 -1.27 -5.00
C PRO A 40 -23.76 -2.65 -4.50
N GLU A 41 -23.99 -3.61 -5.40
CA GLU A 41 -24.37 -5.00 -5.06
C GLU A 41 -23.26 -5.75 -4.32
N LEU A 42 -22.01 -5.30 -4.39
CA LEU A 42 -20.89 -5.93 -3.71
C LEU A 42 -20.76 -5.51 -2.26
N HIS A 43 -21.49 -4.49 -1.82
CA HIS A 43 -21.47 -3.97 -0.45
C HIS A 43 -20.06 -3.70 0.08
N LEU A 44 -19.22 -3.06 -0.76
CA LEU A 44 -17.84 -2.74 -0.41
C LEU A 44 -17.79 -1.66 0.68
N ASP A 45 -16.76 -1.74 1.52
CA ASP A 45 -16.49 -0.74 2.55
C ASP A 45 -15.81 0.48 1.92
N ARG A 46 -16.60 1.44 1.47
CA ARG A 46 -16.13 2.59 0.70
C ARG A 46 -15.13 3.45 1.47
N GLN A 47 -15.39 3.70 2.75
CA GLN A 47 -14.48 4.50 3.57
C GLN A 47 -13.13 3.79 3.75
N PHE A 48 -13.15 2.49 4.01
CA PHE A 48 -11.93 1.70 4.12
C PHE A 48 -11.13 1.73 2.80
N ILE A 49 -11.81 1.59 1.65
CA ILE A 49 -11.16 1.64 0.33
C ILE A 49 -10.44 2.98 0.13
N GLU A 50 -11.09 4.10 0.46
CA GLU A 50 -10.46 5.41 0.37
C GLU A 50 -9.20 5.49 1.23
N GLU A 51 -9.29 5.11 2.49
CA GLU A 51 -8.18 5.15 3.44
C GLU A 51 -7.03 4.24 3.01
N ALA A 52 -7.36 3.00 2.69
CA ALA A 52 -6.35 1.99 2.34
C ALA A 52 -5.65 2.31 1.02
N ALA A 53 -6.37 2.83 0.03
CA ALA A 53 -5.77 3.25 -1.23
C ALA A 53 -4.79 4.40 -1.02
N MET A 54 -5.14 5.37 -0.18
CA MET A 54 -4.25 6.50 0.11
C MET A 54 -2.98 6.08 0.89
N LEU A 55 -3.03 4.96 1.60
CA LEU A 55 -1.93 4.49 2.45
C LEU A 55 -1.17 3.28 1.92
N HIS A 56 -1.60 2.69 0.79
CA HIS A 56 -1.04 1.40 0.33
C HIS A 56 0.45 1.44 0.03
N ASP A 57 0.98 2.57 -0.40
CA ASP A 57 2.39 2.76 -0.75
C ASP A 57 3.19 3.55 0.30
N ILE A 58 2.67 3.73 1.50
CA ILE A 58 3.30 4.59 2.51
C ILE A 58 4.72 4.15 2.87
N GLY A 59 5.08 2.90 2.65
CA GLY A 59 6.39 2.36 2.98
C GLY A 59 7.53 2.74 2.02
N ILE A 60 7.25 3.41 0.90
CA ILE A 60 8.27 3.70 -0.12
C ILE A 60 9.40 4.61 0.39
N CYS A 61 9.16 5.43 1.40
CA CYS A 61 10.18 6.36 1.92
C CYS A 61 11.40 5.66 2.51
N ARG A 62 11.30 4.38 2.85
CA ARG A 62 12.42 3.61 3.42
C ARG A 62 13.18 2.78 2.38
N CYS A 63 12.78 2.87 1.13
CA CYS A 63 13.32 2.06 0.05
C CYS A 63 14.35 2.80 -0.79
N ASP A 64 15.22 2.04 -1.47
CA ASP A 64 16.17 2.55 -2.44
C ASP A 64 15.53 2.49 -3.83
N ALA A 65 14.99 3.60 -4.28
CA ALA A 65 14.38 3.76 -5.60
C ALA A 65 14.53 5.21 -6.05
N PRO A 66 15.74 5.62 -6.47
CA PRO A 66 16.05 7.02 -6.82
C PRO A 66 15.20 7.56 -7.98
N GLY A 67 14.74 6.69 -8.88
CA GLY A 67 13.85 7.09 -9.98
C GLY A 67 12.53 7.68 -9.55
N ILE A 68 12.08 7.42 -8.33
CA ILE A 68 10.88 8.01 -7.71
C ILE A 68 11.22 8.80 -6.43
N GLN A 69 12.45 9.28 -6.34
CA GLN A 69 12.93 10.12 -5.22
C GLN A 69 12.94 9.41 -3.86
N CYS A 70 13.09 8.09 -3.86
CA CYS A 70 13.26 7.29 -2.66
C CYS A 70 14.74 7.02 -2.41
N PHE A 71 15.29 7.56 -1.33
CA PHE A 71 16.72 7.45 -0.99
C PHE A 71 16.94 6.70 0.32
N GLY A 72 16.09 5.71 0.61
CA GLY A 72 16.28 4.81 1.73
C GLY A 72 17.25 3.68 1.40
N THR A 73 17.27 2.64 2.21
CA THR A 73 18.24 1.54 2.12
C THR A 73 17.59 0.18 1.82
N GLU A 74 16.28 0.05 2.03
CA GLU A 74 15.58 -1.22 1.84
C GLU A 74 15.31 -1.50 0.35
N PRO A 75 15.31 -2.77 -0.08
CA PRO A 75 14.87 -3.12 -1.42
C PRO A 75 13.42 -2.65 -1.66
N TYR A 76 13.16 -2.11 -2.84
CA TYR A 76 11.83 -1.59 -3.18
C TYR A 76 10.72 -2.64 -3.03
N LEU A 77 11.03 -3.91 -3.30
CA LEU A 77 10.06 -5.01 -3.17
C LEU A 77 9.50 -5.13 -1.75
N ARG A 78 10.20 -4.60 -0.74
CA ARG A 78 9.76 -4.64 0.66
C ARG A 78 8.83 -3.48 1.04
N HIS A 79 8.54 -2.55 0.15
CA HIS A 79 7.75 -1.36 0.51
C HIS A 79 6.36 -1.70 1.07
N GLY A 80 5.72 -2.74 0.56
CA GLY A 80 4.43 -3.19 1.08
C GLY A 80 4.53 -3.75 2.50
N LEU A 81 5.56 -4.56 2.76
CA LEU A 81 5.81 -5.10 4.10
C LEU A 81 6.10 -3.97 5.10
N ILE A 82 6.91 -3.01 4.70
CA ILE A 82 7.26 -1.84 5.52
C ILE A 82 6.02 -0.99 5.81
N GLY A 83 5.21 -0.71 4.78
CA GLY A 83 3.95 0.01 4.95
C GLY A 83 2.98 -0.71 5.87
N GLY A 84 2.92 -2.03 5.77
CA GLY A 84 2.13 -2.87 6.67
C GLY A 84 2.57 -2.72 8.12
N GLN A 85 3.88 -2.74 8.36
CA GLN A 85 4.43 -2.53 9.70
C GLN A 85 4.07 -1.15 10.25
N MET A 86 4.20 -0.10 9.42
CA MET A 86 3.79 1.26 9.81
C MET A 86 2.32 1.30 10.22
N MET A 87 1.43 0.67 9.44
CA MET A 87 0.00 0.67 9.73
C MET A 87 -0.34 -0.12 10.99
N ARG A 88 0.35 -1.21 11.27
CA ARG A 88 0.15 -1.96 12.52
C ARG A 88 0.60 -1.14 13.73
N GLU A 89 1.70 -0.41 13.61
CA GLU A 89 2.17 0.51 14.66
C GLU A 89 1.17 1.64 14.91
N GLU A 90 0.48 2.10 13.86
CA GLU A 90 -0.57 3.12 13.99
C GLU A 90 -1.89 2.55 14.52
N GLY A 91 -2.02 1.22 14.65
CA GLY A 91 -3.22 0.56 15.17
C GLY A 91 -4.23 0.18 14.08
N TYR A 92 -3.80 0.04 12.83
CA TYR A 92 -4.67 -0.25 11.69
C TYR A 92 -4.27 -1.55 10.97
N PRO A 93 -4.51 -2.72 11.57
CA PRO A 93 -4.10 -4.00 10.99
C PRO A 93 -4.79 -4.34 9.67
N ARG A 94 -6.03 -3.90 9.48
CA ARG A 94 -6.77 -4.13 8.23
C ARG A 94 -6.16 -3.36 7.07
N HIS A 95 -5.74 -2.12 7.29
CA HIS A 95 -5.03 -1.29 6.31
C HIS A 95 -3.63 -1.85 6.05
N ALA A 96 -2.97 -2.40 7.06
CA ALA A 96 -1.68 -3.05 6.92
C ALA A 96 -1.73 -4.20 5.92
N ARG A 97 -2.78 -5.00 5.92
CA ARG A 97 -2.95 -6.11 4.97
C ARG A 97 -2.99 -5.63 3.53
N VAL A 98 -3.59 -4.48 3.25
CA VAL A 98 -3.62 -3.90 1.90
C VAL A 98 -2.20 -3.53 1.47
N CYS A 99 -1.42 -2.89 2.34
CA CYS A 99 -0.02 -2.57 2.05
C CYS A 99 0.79 -3.82 1.70
N GLU A 100 0.64 -4.88 2.48
CA GLU A 100 1.40 -6.12 2.34
C GLU A 100 1.06 -6.91 1.06
N ARG A 101 -0.14 -6.74 0.51
CA ARG A 101 -0.73 -7.61 -0.51
C ARG A 101 -0.99 -6.93 -1.85
N HIS A 102 -0.53 -5.69 -2.03
CA HIS A 102 -0.84 -4.95 -3.26
C HIS A 102 0.19 -5.13 -4.39
N THR A 103 1.32 -5.79 -4.16
CA THR A 103 2.38 -5.96 -5.16
C THR A 103 1.92 -6.90 -6.28
N GLY A 104 1.70 -6.34 -7.48
CA GLY A 104 1.13 -7.07 -8.61
C GLY A 104 -0.23 -7.67 -8.27
N ALA A 105 -0.42 -8.94 -8.57
CA ALA A 105 -1.60 -9.72 -8.17
C ALA A 105 -1.42 -10.41 -6.82
N GLY A 106 -0.40 -10.02 -6.06
CA GLY A 106 0.04 -10.67 -4.83
C GLY A 106 1.19 -11.64 -5.09
N LEU A 107 1.87 -12.04 -4.03
CA LEU A 107 3.00 -12.96 -4.08
C LEU A 107 2.72 -14.19 -3.23
N THR A 108 3.03 -15.38 -3.76
CA THR A 108 2.91 -16.61 -2.99
C THR A 108 4.24 -16.94 -2.29
N LYS A 109 4.15 -17.72 -1.22
CA LYS A 109 5.32 -18.29 -0.54
C LYS A 109 6.22 -19.03 -1.53
N ALA A 110 5.62 -19.83 -2.44
CA ALA A 110 6.37 -20.58 -3.44
C ALA A 110 7.17 -19.67 -4.38
N GLU A 111 6.58 -18.56 -4.84
CA GLU A 111 7.27 -17.59 -5.68
C GLU A 111 8.42 -16.91 -4.95
N ILE A 112 8.22 -16.55 -3.68
CA ILE A 112 9.25 -15.93 -2.84
C ILE A 112 10.45 -16.86 -2.69
N ILE A 113 10.22 -18.14 -2.41
CA ILE A 113 11.28 -19.13 -2.25
C ILE A 113 11.98 -19.39 -3.58
N ARG A 114 11.21 -19.64 -4.65
CA ARG A 114 11.76 -19.95 -5.97
C ARG A 114 12.65 -18.85 -6.51
N GLN A 115 12.23 -17.59 -6.35
CA GLN A 115 12.96 -16.42 -6.87
C GLN A 115 13.92 -15.81 -5.85
N ASN A 116 14.02 -16.39 -4.65
CA ASN A 116 14.86 -15.88 -3.57
C ASN A 116 14.59 -14.40 -3.28
N LEU A 117 13.31 -14.03 -3.13
CA LEU A 117 12.92 -12.64 -2.90
C LEU A 117 13.18 -12.23 -1.44
N PRO A 118 13.50 -10.94 -1.17
CA PRO A 118 13.81 -10.45 0.18
C PRO A 118 12.54 -10.24 1.03
N LEU A 119 11.73 -11.27 1.18
CA LEU A 119 10.46 -11.26 1.88
C LEU A 119 10.34 -12.49 2.79
N PRO A 120 9.54 -12.42 3.87
CA PRO A 120 9.23 -13.59 4.67
C PRO A 120 8.58 -14.70 3.82
N HIS A 121 8.84 -15.97 4.17
CA HIS A 121 8.31 -17.13 3.45
C HIS A 121 6.85 -17.37 3.84
N GLN A 122 5.96 -16.56 3.30
CA GLN A 122 4.51 -16.67 3.49
C GLN A 122 3.77 -16.11 2.28
N ASP A 123 2.48 -16.36 2.20
CA ASP A 123 1.64 -15.84 1.14
C ASP A 123 1.24 -14.39 1.41
N PHE A 124 1.35 -13.55 0.38
CA PHE A 124 0.90 -12.15 0.39
C PHE A 124 -0.12 -11.95 -0.73
N LEU A 125 -1.24 -12.69 -0.67
CA LEU A 125 -2.30 -12.62 -1.67
C LEU A 125 -3.45 -11.75 -1.17
N PRO A 126 -4.06 -10.92 -2.03
CA PRO A 126 -5.27 -10.19 -1.67
C PRO A 126 -6.42 -11.17 -1.48
N GLU A 127 -7.07 -11.14 -0.31
CA GLU A 127 -8.12 -12.09 0.04
C GLU A 127 -9.50 -11.46 0.02
N THR A 128 -9.65 -10.24 0.55
CA THR A 128 -10.94 -9.53 0.54
C THR A 128 -11.16 -8.83 -0.80
N LEU A 129 -12.41 -8.50 -1.13
CA LEU A 129 -12.71 -7.73 -2.33
C LEU A 129 -12.03 -6.37 -2.32
N GLU A 130 -12.00 -5.70 -1.15
CA GLU A 130 -11.32 -4.42 -1.01
C GLU A 130 -9.82 -4.55 -1.27
N GLU A 131 -9.17 -5.59 -0.76
CA GLU A 131 -7.75 -5.86 -1.03
C GLU A 131 -7.50 -6.10 -2.51
N GLN A 132 -8.36 -6.88 -3.17
CA GLN A 132 -8.25 -7.16 -4.61
C GLN A 132 -8.44 -5.90 -5.45
N LEU A 133 -9.31 -5.01 -5.04
CA LEU A 133 -9.63 -3.79 -5.77
C LEU A 133 -8.47 -2.80 -5.79
N ILE A 134 -7.68 -2.74 -4.72
CA ILE A 134 -6.53 -1.83 -4.60
C ILE A 134 -5.25 -2.45 -5.20
N CYS A 135 -5.20 -3.75 -5.27
CA CYS A 135 -4.07 -4.52 -5.78
C CYS A 135 -3.68 -4.19 -7.24
#